data_1ab32f36c7b6ecfea34af3068ffcdb75
#
_entry.id   1ab32f36c7b6ecfea34af3068ffcdb75
#
_cell.length_a   1.000
_cell.length_b   1.000
_cell.length_c   1.000
_cell.angle_alpha   90.00
_cell.angle_beta   90.00
_cell.angle_gamma   90.00
#
_symmetry.space_group_name_H-M   'P 1'
#
loop_
_entity.id
_entity.type
_entity.pdbx_description
1 polymer ?
#
loop_
_entity_poly.entity_id
_entity_poly.type
_entity_poly.pdbx_seq_one_letter_code
_entity_poly.pdbx_strand_id
1 'polypeptide(L)'
;MQEANPYFAELDDINALVQAWYNSAADAGVLERLMARFSVEFSMILPNGGTLNYPALREIFAKNGGQYPGFEIATTDMVIVARYPAGAVVTYNEHQSDGQGKRTVRRSTAVLEIDEQGKVMWRHLQETICAD
;
A
#
# COMPACT_ATOMS: atom_id res chain seq x y z
N MET A 1 -19.43 -16.65 13.69
CA MET A 1 -18.44 -15.55 13.77
C MET A 1 -17.48 -15.66 12.60
N GLN A 2 -17.31 -14.59 11.86
CA GLN A 2 -16.38 -14.58 10.74
C GLN A 2 -14.96 -14.32 11.25
N GLU A 3 -14.02 -15.06 10.70
CA GLU A 3 -12.62 -14.77 10.96
C GLU A 3 -12.24 -13.46 10.30
N ALA A 4 -11.41 -12.68 10.98
CA ALA A 4 -10.84 -11.48 10.39
C ALA A 4 -9.98 -11.87 9.19
N ASN A 5 -10.15 -11.17 8.07
CA ASN A 5 -9.35 -11.39 6.88
C ASN A 5 -8.03 -10.62 7.03
N PRO A 6 -6.88 -11.31 7.19
CA PRO A 6 -5.62 -10.62 7.43
C PRO A 6 -5.19 -9.76 6.25
N TYR A 7 -5.56 -10.12 5.03
CA TYR A 7 -5.17 -9.35 3.85
C TYR A 7 -5.94 -8.04 3.78
N PHE A 8 -7.24 -8.07 4.07
CA PHE A 8 -8.05 -6.84 4.07
C PHE A 8 -7.65 -5.93 5.22
N ALA A 9 -7.35 -6.50 6.39
CA ALA A 9 -6.84 -5.72 7.52
C ALA A 9 -5.52 -5.03 7.16
N GLU A 10 -4.65 -5.72 6.43
CA GLU A 10 -3.36 -5.14 6.00
C GLU A 10 -3.57 -3.94 5.07
N LEU A 11 -4.55 -4.01 4.15
CA LEU A 11 -4.84 -2.88 3.28
C LEU A 11 -5.24 -1.64 4.08
N ASP A 12 -6.07 -1.81 5.09
CA ASP A 12 -6.47 -0.69 5.95
C ASP A 12 -5.30 -0.19 6.80
N ASP A 13 -4.51 -1.09 7.36
CA ASP A 13 -3.39 -0.74 8.24
C ASP A 13 -2.30 0.02 7.49
N ILE A 14 -1.93 -0.42 6.28
CA ILE A 14 -0.90 0.27 5.51
C ILE A 14 -1.38 1.65 5.08
N ASN A 15 -2.66 1.79 4.74
CA ASN A 15 -3.23 3.10 4.40
C ASN A 15 -3.09 4.08 5.55
N ALA A 16 -3.34 3.63 6.79
CA ALA A 16 -3.19 4.49 7.96
C ALA A 16 -1.74 4.97 8.12
N LEU A 17 -0.76 4.07 7.89
CA LEU A 17 0.65 4.45 7.97
C LEU A 17 1.05 5.44 6.87
N VAL A 18 0.63 5.20 5.64
CA VAL A 18 0.92 6.09 4.50
C VAL A 18 0.30 7.46 4.75
N GLN A 19 -0.96 7.50 5.17
CA GLN A 19 -1.64 8.75 5.45
C GLN A 19 -0.95 9.55 6.55
N ALA A 20 -0.59 8.88 7.64
CA ALA A 20 0.11 9.54 8.75
C ALA A 20 1.46 10.10 8.28
N TRP A 21 2.23 9.33 7.52
CA TRP A 21 3.55 9.73 7.06
C TRP A 21 3.49 10.89 6.06
N TYR A 22 2.55 10.84 5.11
CA TYR A 22 2.42 11.90 4.11
C TYR A 22 1.95 13.21 4.73
N ASN A 23 1.16 13.15 5.80
CA ASN A 23 0.70 14.35 6.50
C ASN A 23 1.79 14.97 7.37
N SER A 24 2.66 14.16 7.97
CA SER A 24 3.69 14.67 8.88
C SER A 24 4.85 13.68 8.99
N ALA A 25 6.06 14.15 8.80
CA ALA A 25 7.29 13.39 9.00
C ALA A 25 7.89 13.58 10.38
N ALA A 26 7.11 14.09 11.36
CA ALA A 26 7.61 14.37 12.70
C ALA A 26 8.08 13.12 13.45
N ASP A 27 7.47 11.96 13.15
CA ASP A 27 7.87 10.68 13.76
C ASP A 27 8.53 9.81 12.70
N ALA A 28 9.87 9.77 12.70
CA ALA A 28 10.63 8.95 11.76
C ALA A 28 10.35 7.45 11.91
N GLY A 29 9.85 7.02 13.07
CA GLY A 29 9.46 5.63 13.30
C GLY A 29 8.33 5.17 12.38
N VAL A 30 7.51 6.09 11.88
CA VAL A 30 6.43 5.75 10.94
C VAL A 30 7.01 5.20 9.64
N LEU A 31 8.08 5.82 9.11
CA LEU A 31 8.73 5.34 7.89
C LEU A 31 9.25 3.90 8.08
N GLU A 32 9.89 3.64 9.21
CA GLU A 32 10.41 2.30 9.49
C GLU A 32 9.29 1.26 9.61
N ARG A 33 8.19 1.61 10.28
CA ARG A 33 7.03 0.72 10.38
C ARG A 33 6.38 0.47 9.01
N LEU A 34 6.34 1.51 8.16
CA LEU A 34 5.82 1.39 6.81
C LEU A 34 6.69 0.45 5.98
N MET A 35 8.00 0.65 5.99
CA MET A 35 8.91 -0.20 5.21
C MET A 35 8.95 -1.64 5.70
N ALA A 36 8.68 -1.87 6.99
CA ALA A 36 8.62 -3.23 7.54
C ALA A 36 7.45 -4.05 6.98
N ARG A 37 6.49 -3.40 6.30
CA ARG A 37 5.36 -4.10 5.65
C ARG A 37 5.73 -4.69 4.29
N PHE A 38 6.87 -4.31 3.72
CA PHE A 38 7.28 -4.74 2.39
C PHE A 38 8.38 -5.78 2.47
N SER A 39 8.27 -6.82 1.62
CA SER A 39 9.35 -7.77 1.43
C SER A 39 10.58 -7.03 0.88
N VAL A 40 11.78 -7.46 1.26
CA VAL A 40 13.01 -6.93 0.66
C VAL A 40 13.10 -7.24 -0.83
N GLU A 41 12.32 -8.21 -1.31
CA GLU A 41 12.22 -8.57 -2.71
C GLU A 41 11.06 -7.87 -3.42
N PHE A 42 10.46 -6.87 -2.77
CA PHE A 42 9.31 -6.15 -3.31
C PHE A 42 9.61 -5.56 -4.69
N SER A 43 8.63 -5.65 -5.57
CA SER A 43 8.65 -4.98 -6.87
C SER A 43 7.30 -4.34 -7.12
N MET A 44 7.30 -3.27 -7.91
CA MET A 44 6.08 -2.54 -8.23
C MET A 44 6.10 -2.08 -9.67
N ILE A 45 4.91 -2.10 -10.29
CA ILE A 45 4.68 -1.47 -11.58
C ILE A 45 3.80 -0.25 -11.33
N LEU A 46 4.33 0.92 -11.68
CA LEU A 46 3.64 2.20 -11.51
C LEU A 46 2.58 2.41 -12.60
N PRO A 47 1.62 3.31 -12.38
CA PRO A 47 0.59 3.60 -13.39
C PRO A 47 1.16 4.02 -14.75
N ASN A 48 2.35 4.62 -14.78
CA ASN A 48 2.99 5.03 -16.04
C ASN A 48 3.82 3.92 -16.70
N GLY A 49 3.82 2.72 -16.11
CA GLY A 49 4.60 1.59 -16.62
C GLY A 49 6.03 1.50 -16.07
N GLY A 50 6.47 2.49 -15.29
CA GLY A 50 7.76 2.44 -14.62
C GLY A 50 7.77 1.37 -13.53
N THR A 51 8.97 0.95 -13.11
CA THR A 51 9.11 -0.09 -12.09
C THR A 51 9.91 0.44 -10.90
N LEU A 52 9.60 -0.13 -9.73
CA LEU A 52 10.32 0.15 -8.48
C LEU A 52 10.70 -1.16 -7.82
N ASN A 53 11.85 -1.16 -7.14
CA ASN A 53 12.21 -2.21 -6.19
C ASN A 53 12.13 -1.67 -4.76
N TYR A 54 12.51 -2.49 -3.78
CA TYR A 54 12.43 -2.10 -2.38
C TYR A 54 13.24 -0.84 -2.06
N PRO A 55 14.53 -0.71 -2.45
CA PRO A 55 15.29 0.50 -2.17
C PRO A 55 14.69 1.76 -2.80
N ALA A 56 14.20 1.65 -4.04
CA ALA A 56 13.59 2.79 -4.72
C ALA A 56 12.28 3.22 -4.05
N LEU A 57 11.48 2.25 -3.58
CA LEU A 57 10.25 2.54 -2.82
C LEU A 57 10.59 3.30 -1.54
N ARG A 58 11.63 2.86 -0.81
CA ARG A 58 12.05 3.53 0.40
C ARG A 58 12.44 4.98 0.14
N GLU A 59 13.16 5.24 -0.94
CA GLU A 59 13.55 6.61 -1.31
C GLU A 59 12.34 7.49 -1.58
N ILE A 60 11.33 6.95 -2.27
CA ILE A 60 10.11 7.69 -2.57
C ILE A 60 9.35 8.02 -1.28
N PHE A 61 9.17 7.05 -0.39
CA PHE A 61 8.51 7.32 0.88
C PHE A 61 9.29 8.32 1.72
N ALA A 62 10.63 8.18 1.79
CA ALA A 62 11.45 9.11 2.55
C ALA A 62 11.30 10.55 2.04
N LYS A 63 11.25 10.73 0.72
CA LYS A 63 11.10 12.03 0.09
C LYS A 63 9.71 12.64 0.33
N ASN A 64 8.69 11.81 0.42
CA ASN A 64 7.29 12.27 0.49
C ASN A 64 6.82 12.54 1.92
N GLY A 65 7.60 12.19 2.94
CA GLY A 65 7.19 12.40 4.33
C GLY A 65 6.86 13.86 4.61
N GLY A 66 5.66 14.11 5.12
CA GLY A 66 5.20 15.46 5.47
C GLY A 66 4.93 16.37 4.28
N GLN A 67 4.99 15.87 3.04
CA GLN A 67 4.86 16.72 1.85
C GLN A 67 3.42 16.92 1.41
N TYR A 68 2.47 16.21 2.00
CA TYR A 68 1.06 16.25 1.58
C TYR A 68 0.13 16.42 2.79
N PRO A 69 0.15 17.63 3.42
CA PRO A 69 -0.80 17.88 4.53
C PRO A 69 -2.23 17.75 4.03
N GLY A 70 -3.06 17.01 4.77
CA GLY A 70 -4.43 16.74 4.36
C GLY A 70 -4.59 15.52 3.47
N PHE A 71 -3.50 14.79 3.17
CA PHE A 71 -3.56 13.59 2.35
C PHE A 71 -4.46 12.53 2.99
N GLU A 72 -5.35 11.96 2.17
CA GLU A 72 -6.22 10.86 2.59
C GLU A 72 -6.11 9.72 1.58
N ILE A 73 -6.15 8.50 2.08
CA ILE A 73 -6.09 7.30 1.26
C ILE A 73 -7.05 6.26 1.85
N ALA A 74 -7.85 5.64 0.98
CA ALA A 74 -8.82 4.62 1.39
C ALA A 74 -8.89 3.54 0.32
N THR A 75 -9.27 2.35 0.73
CA THR A 75 -9.39 1.19 -0.14
C THR A 75 -10.83 0.72 -0.19
N THR A 76 -11.33 0.43 -1.39
CA THR A 76 -12.65 -0.14 -1.61
C THR A 76 -12.56 -1.32 -2.59
N ASP A 77 -13.65 -2.07 -2.69
CA ASP A 77 -13.80 -3.16 -3.67
C ASP A 77 -12.68 -4.22 -3.55
N MET A 78 -12.35 -4.57 -2.32
CA MET A 78 -11.31 -5.56 -2.05
C MET A 78 -11.79 -6.96 -2.40
N VAL A 79 -11.02 -7.66 -3.24
CA VAL A 79 -11.33 -9.02 -3.68
C VAL A 79 -10.08 -9.88 -3.57
N ILE A 80 -10.21 -11.07 -3.00
CA ILE A 80 -9.15 -12.07 -3.07
C ILE A 80 -9.35 -12.84 -4.38
N VAL A 81 -8.44 -12.61 -5.33
CA VAL A 81 -8.48 -13.27 -6.64
C VAL A 81 -8.01 -14.72 -6.55
N ALA A 82 -6.97 -14.95 -5.74
CA ALA A 82 -6.41 -16.27 -5.54
C ALA A 82 -5.79 -16.34 -4.15
N ARG A 83 -5.93 -17.47 -3.50
CA ARG A 83 -5.36 -17.69 -2.15
C ARG A 83 -4.49 -18.93 -2.16
N TYR A 84 -3.34 -18.83 -1.52
CA TYR A 84 -2.34 -19.89 -1.41
C TYR A 84 -1.98 -20.09 0.06
N PRO A 85 -1.33 -21.21 0.43
CA PRO A 85 -0.91 -21.41 1.82
C PRO A 85 -0.02 -20.28 2.36
N ALA A 86 0.82 -19.70 1.50
CA ALA A 86 1.80 -18.68 1.91
C ALA A 86 1.43 -17.27 1.45
N GLY A 87 0.20 -17.05 0.93
CA GLY A 87 -0.16 -15.71 0.50
C GLY A 87 -1.43 -15.65 -0.33
N ALA A 88 -1.62 -14.51 -0.97
CA ALA A 88 -2.80 -14.26 -1.81
C ALA A 88 -2.51 -13.20 -2.86
N VAL A 89 -3.28 -13.24 -3.93
CA VAL A 89 -3.37 -12.15 -4.90
C VAL A 89 -4.69 -11.44 -4.63
N VAL A 90 -4.63 -10.12 -4.40
CA VAL A 90 -5.81 -9.32 -4.11
C VAL A 90 -5.91 -8.17 -5.10
N THR A 91 -7.14 -7.76 -5.40
CA THR A 91 -7.37 -6.54 -6.17
C THR A 91 -8.21 -5.59 -5.34
N TYR A 92 -8.07 -4.32 -5.63
CA TYR A 92 -8.82 -3.28 -4.90
C TYR A 92 -8.77 -1.96 -5.65
N ASN A 93 -9.63 -1.04 -5.26
CA ASN A 93 -9.56 0.34 -5.70
C ASN A 93 -8.95 1.17 -4.58
N GLU A 94 -7.94 1.98 -4.92
CA GLU A 94 -7.30 2.87 -3.98
C GLU A 94 -7.70 4.31 -4.31
N HIS A 95 -8.32 4.98 -3.35
CA HIS A 95 -8.78 6.37 -3.47
C HIS A 95 -7.80 7.27 -2.75
N GLN A 96 -7.25 8.24 -3.45
CA GLN A 96 -6.33 9.22 -2.87
C GLN A 96 -6.87 10.63 -3.04
N SER A 97 -6.69 11.45 -2.01
CA SER A 97 -6.94 12.89 -2.05
C SER A 97 -5.69 13.59 -1.53
N ASP A 98 -5.23 14.62 -2.26
CA ASP A 98 -4.01 15.34 -1.87
C ASP A 98 -4.24 16.43 -0.81
N GLY A 99 -5.47 16.57 -0.34
CA GLY A 99 -5.83 17.61 0.61
C GLY A 99 -6.06 18.98 -0.02
N GLN A 100 -5.91 19.09 -1.34
CA GLN A 100 -6.05 20.35 -2.07
C GLN A 100 -7.07 20.26 -3.20
N GLY A 101 -7.95 19.26 -3.11
CA GLY A 101 -9.04 19.07 -4.07
C GLY A 101 -8.74 18.09 -5.19
N LYS A 102 -7.52 17.63 -5.35
CA LYS A 102 -7.19 16.63 -6.36
C LYS A 102 -7.47 15.23 -5.81
N ARG A 103 -8.25 14.48 -6.57
CA ARG A 103 -8.59 13.09 -6.22
C ARG A 103 -8.21 12.17 -7.37
N THR A 104 -7.71 10.99 -7.02
CA THR A 104 -7.40 9.93 -7.99
C THR A 104 -7.93 8.61 -7.48
N VAL A 105 -8.29 7.74 -8.41
CA VAL A 105 -8.63 6.35 -8.10
C VAL A 105 -7.70 5.46 -8.90
N ARG A 106 -7.12 4.45 -8.24
CA ARG A 106 -6.24 3.48 -8.87
C ARG A 106 -6.84 2.09 -8.72
N ARG A 107 -6.85 1.33 -9.80
CA ARG A 107 -7.14 -0.10 -9.73
C ARG A 107 -5.83 -0.81 -9.51
N SER A 108 -5.78 -1.63 -8.47
CA SER A 108 -4.54 -2.20 -7.99
C SER A 108 -4.63 -3.70 -7.87
N THR A 109 -3.52 -4.38 -8.16
CA THR A 109 -3.33 -5.80 -7.92
C THR A 109 -2.10 -5.97 -7.05
N ALA A 110 -2.26 -6.63 -5.91
CA ALA A 110 -1.16 -6.88 -4.98
C ALA A 110 -0.95 -8.36 -4.77
N VAL A 111 0.32 -8.77 -4.73
CA VAL A 111 0.72 -10.09 -4.28
C VAL A 111 1.19 -9.94 -2.84
N LEU A 112 0.47 -10.57 -1.93
CA LEU A 112 0.76 -10.53 -0.50
C LEU A 112 1.25 -11.90 -0.05
N GLU A 113 2.25 -11.91 0.82
CA GLU A 113 2.76 -13.12 1.44
C GLU A 113 2.39 -13.10 2.91
N ILE A 114 2.20 -14.29 3.50
CA ILE A 114 1.98 -14.40 4.92
C ILE A 114 3.09 -15.29 5.50
N ASP A 115 3.76 -14.80 6.55
CA ASP A 115 4.86 -15.54 7.14
C ASP A 115 4.37 -16.51 8.22
N GLU A 116 5.29 -17.25 8.84
CA GLU A 116 4.97 -18.27 9.83
C GLU A 116 4.29 -17.69 11.08
N GLN A 117 4.52 -16.41 11.36
CA GLN A 117 3.87 -15.73 12.48
C GLN A 117 2.53 -15.09 12.10
N GLY A 118 2.08 -15.28 10.87
CA GLY A 118 0.83 -14.69 10.39
C GLY A 118 0.96 -13.23 9.94
N LYS A 119 2.18 -12.72 9.78
CA LYS A 119 2.41 -11.35 9.32
C LYS A 119 2.30 -11.28 7.81
N VAL A 120 1.52 -10.30 7.33
CA VAL A 120 1.34 -10.07 5.89
C VAL A 120 2.43 -9.13 5.40
N MET A 121 3.07 -9.52 4.28
CA MET A 121 4.14 -8.76 3.65
C MET A 121 3.77 -8.49 2.19
N TRP A 122 4.06 -7.28 1.73
CA TRP A 122 3.84 -6.91 0.33
C TRP A 122 4.99 -7.42 -0.53
N ARG A 123 4.68 -8.27 -1.51
CA ARG A 123 5.68 -8.84 -2.41
C ARG A 123 5.69 -8.14 -3.76
N HIS A 124 4.51 -7.74 -4.26
CA HIS A 124 4.39 -7.08 -5.55
C HIS A 124 3.12 -6.23 -5.58
N LEU A 125 3.17 -5.12 -6.28
CA LEU A 125 2.03 -4.23 -6.47
C LEU A 125 2.04 -3.68 -7.88
N GLN A 126 0.88 -3.70 -8.54
CA GLN A 126 0.69 -3.06 -9.82
C GLN A 126 -0.49 -2.10 -9.69
N GLU A 127 -0.34 -0.88 -10.21
CA GLU A 127 -1.38 0.14 -10.14
C GLU A 127 -1.69 0.70 -11.52
N THR A 128 -2.98 0.98 -11.76
CA THR A 128 -3.45 1.63 -12.97
C THR A 128 -4.38 2.77 -12.57
N ILE A 129 -4.11 3.98 -13.07
CA ILE A 129 -4.98 5.13 -12.80
C ILE A 129 -6.28 4.93 -13.59
N CYS A 130 -7.41 5.05 -12.91
CA CYS A 130 -8.71 5.01 -13.56
C CYS A 130 -8.98 6.32 -14.26
N ALA A 131 -9.50 6.23 -15.49
CA ALA A 131 -9.99 7.42 -16.19
C ALA A 131 -11.29 7.89 -15.53
N ASP A 132 -11.49 9.20 -15.54
CA ASP A 132 -12.73 9.80 -15.06
C ASP A 132 -13.89 9.53 -16.03
#